data_a47348f2dc6a142b7891145bdc94958a
#
_entry.id   a47348f2dc6a142b7891145bdc94958a
#
_cell.length_a   1.000
_cell.length_b   1.000
_cell.length_c   1.000
_cell.angle_alpha   90.00
_cell.angle_beta   90.00
_cell.angle_gamma   90.00
#
_symmetry.space_group_name_H-M   'P 1'
#
loop_
_entity.id
_entity.type
_entity.pdbx_description
1 polymer ?
#
loop_
_entity_poly.entity_id
_entity_poly.type
_entity_poly.pdbx_seq_one_letter_code
_entity_poly.pdbx_strand_id
1 'polypeptide(L)'
;MGGAVGLKGTDGLVQEALARGARPEAAERAKICLKLLAEEADELNFFAASGEMGEKALEECGLGCEVVYKPSHPSTADDTIATCRAIQQKSVDLILFCGGDGTARDVASIAGLTPVLGIPAGVKMHSGVFAVSPEAAAELAILFLKGDLQTRETEIVDVDEELYRQGELQTKLFALARTPYKPVLVSERKRIYSSRSEEEFKEQIAQFASEFMVDGSAYILGAGTTTARIAQLQGIEKTLLGVDVIKDGRLILRDASEEGLLQLLGQERRGKVIVSPIGAQGFLLGRGNQQISAKVMRLVGAQNLIIVSTPHKLAELGRLLVDTGDLDLDRAISGSRQVVTGYRIAQRKEVMAAEDIVSAIR
;
A
#
# COMPACT_ATOMS: atom_id res chain seq x y z
N MET A 1 -8.02 3.47 6.45
CA MET A 1 -9.31 3.42 7.15
C MET A 1 -10.12 2.18 6.77
N GLY A 2 -10.66 2.05 5.55
CA GLY A 2 -11.55 0.92 5.18
C GLY A 2 -10.92 -0.46 5.18
N GLY A 3 -9.65 -0.60 4.87
CA GLY A 3 -8.99 -1.91 4.73
C GLY A 3 -8.97 -2.76 5.99
N ALA A 4 -8.78 -2.17 7.16
CA ALA A 4 -8.79 -2.90 8.43
C ALA A 4 -10.16 -3.53 8.75
N VAL A 5 -11.23 -2.94 8.22
CA VAL A 5 -12.62 -3.43 8.40
C VAL A 5 -13.16 -4.16 7.17
N GLY A 6 -12.28 -4.57 6.23
CA GLY A 6 -12.64 -5.35 5.05
C GLY A 6 -13.28 -4.56 3.90
N LEU A 7 -13.30 -3.23 3.96
CA LEU A 7 -13.83 -2.41 2.87
C LEU A 7 -12.77 -2.18 1.78
N LYS A 8 -13.18 -2.28 0.52
CA LYS A 8 -12.32 -2.14 -0.68
C LYS A 8 -12.33 -0.70 -1.21
N GLY A 9 -11.98 0.26 -0.36
CA GLY A 9 -12.10 1.69 -0.59
C GLY A 9 -13.03 2.32 0.43
N THR A 10 -13.01 3.65 0.50
CA THR A 10 -13.88 4.42 1.42
C THR A 10 -14.68 5.50 0.69
N ASP A 11 -14.54 5.61 -0.64
CA ASP A 11 -15.31 6.58 -1.43
C ASP A 11 -16.79 6.23 -1.36
N GLY A 12 -17.58 7.16 -0.83
CA GLY A 12 -19.01 6.96 -0.54
C GLY A 12 -19.32 6.00 0.63
N LEU A 13 -18.32 5.36 1.26
CA LEU A 13 -18.48 4.36 2.34
C LEU A 13 -17.86 4.77 3.68
N VAL A 14 -17.53 6.05 3.86
CA VAL A 14 -16.87 6.56 5.08
C VAL A 14 -17.69 6.26 6.33
N GLN A 15 -19.00 6.49 6.29
CA GLN A 15 -19.90 6.23 7.42
C GLN A 15 -19.96 4.74 7.77
N GLU A 16 -19.98 3.87 6.78
CA GLU A 16 -19.95 2.43 6.98
C GLU A 16 -18.61 1.97 7.57
N ALA A 17 -17.50 2.52 7.08
CA ALA A 17 -16.18 2.26 7.62
C ALA A 17 -16.10 2.62 9.11
N LEU A 18 -16.58 3.82 9.47
CA LEU A 18 -16.62 4.28 10.86
C LEU A 18 -17.54 3.41 11.73
N ALA A 19 -18.71 3.01 11.21
CA ALA A 19 -19.63 2.13 11.90
C ALA A 19 -19.03 0.73 12.16
N ARG A 20 -18.13 0.27 11.30
CA ARG A 20 -17.34 -0.97 11.46
C ARG A 20 -16.09 -0.80 12.34
N GLY A 21 -15.90 0.37 12.97
CA GLY A 21 -14.78 0.65 13.87
C GLY A 21 -13.49 1.10 13.18
N ALA A 22 -13.54 1.44 11.90
CA ALA A 22 -12.37 2.01 11.21
C ALA A 22 -12.02 3.39 11.77
N ARG A 23 -10.71 3.68 11.86
CA ARG A 23 -10.21 5.00 12.28
C ARG A 23 -9.60 5.74 11.08
N PRO A 24 -9.82 7.06 10.94
CA PRO A 24 -9.10 7.88 9.97
C PRO A 24 -7.60 7.85 10.26
N GLU A 25 -6.79 7.41 9.28
CA GLU A 25 -5.33 7.29 9.43
C GLU A 25 -4.58 8.40 8.67
N ALA A 26 -5.25 9.06 7.72
CA ALA A 26 -4.58 10.02 6.85
C ALA A 26 -3.94 11.18 7.63
N ALA A 27 -4.64 11.75 8.61
CA ALA A 27 -4.11 12.83 9.44
C ALA A 27 -2.88 12.39 10.24
N GLU A 28 -2.90 11.21 10.85
CA GLU A 28 -1.76 10.69 11.62
C GLU A 28 -0.55 10.42 10.72
N ARG A 29 -0.78 9.84 9.53
CA ARG A 29 0.28 9.62 8.54
C ARG A 29 0.86 10.92 8.00
N ALA A 30 0.01 11.92 7.76
CA ALA A 30 0.48 13.26 7.38
C ALA A 30 1.36 13.87 8.47
N LYS A 31 0.97 13.75 9.74
CA LYS A 31 1.75 14.28 10.88
C LYS A 31 3.12 13.62 11.02
N ILE A 32 3.26 12.34 10.72
CA ILE A 32 4.58 11.67 10.70
C ILE A 32 5.51 12.37 9.70
N CYS A 33 5.04 12.60 8.47
CA CYS A 33 5.81 13.31 7.46
C CYS A 33 6.10 14.76 7.88
N LEU A 34 5.08 15.50 8.35
CA LEU A 34 5.20 16.91 8.72
C LEU A 34 6.14 17.16 9.90
N LYS A 35 6.21 16.25 10.88
CA LYS A 35 7.19 16.35 11.98
C LYS A 35 8.63 16.31 11.49
N LEU A 36 8.92 15.50 10.48
CA LEU A 36 10.26 15.46 9.89
C LEU A 36 10.54 16.71 9.04
N LEU A 37 9.52 17.24 8.34
CA LEU A 37 9.64 18.52 7.64
C LEU A 37 9.84 19.70 8.60
N ALA A 38 9.34 19.61 9.82
CA ALA A 38 9.51 20.65 10.84
C ALA A 38 10.99 20.84 11.27
N GLU A 39 11.84 19.83 11.08
CA GLU A 39 13.28 19.96 11.31
C GLU A 39 13.96 20.91 10.32
N GLU A 40 13.34 21.18 9.17
CA GLU A 40 13.81 22.06 8.09
C GLU A 40 12.87 23.29 7.91
N ALA A 41 12.03 23.62 8.91
CA ALA A 41 10.93 24.56 8.79
C ALA A 41 11.34 25.98 8.40
N ASP A 42 12.54 26.43 8.82
CA ASP A 42 13.03 27.77 8.56
C ASP A 42 13.25 28.07 7.06
N GLU A 43 13.37 27.04 6.23
CA GLU A 43 13.58 27.13 4.79
C GLU A 43 12.30 26.84 3.97
N LEU A 44 11.18 26.50 4.63
CA LEU A 44 9.95 26.04 3.98
C LEU A 44 8.78 27.00 4.20
N ASN A 45 8.00 27.24 3.14
CA ASN A 45 6.74 27.95 3.20
C ASN A 45 5.59 26.98 2.89
N PHE A 46 4.61 26.93 3.78
CA PHE A 46 3.48 26.02 3.64
C PHE A 46 2.20 26.75 3.25
N PHE A 47 1.48 26.18 2.30
CA PHE A 47 0.16 26.61 1.86
C PHE A 47 -0.81 25.44 2.03
N ALA A 48 -1.95 25.68 2.67
CA ALA A 48 -2.91 24.59 2.94
C ALA A 48 -4.35 25.07 2.81
N ALA A 49 -5.28 24.14 2.76
CA ALA A 49 -6.67 24.43 3.04
C ALA A 49 -6.93 24.41 4.54
N SER A 50 -7.98 25.16 4.98
CA SER A 50 -8.29 25.26 6.40
C SER A 50 -8.76 23.96 7.02
N GLY A 51 -8.58 23.84 8.33
CA GLY A 51 -9.06 22.73 9.15
C GLY A 51 -8.39 21.39 8.83
N GLU A 52 -9.19 20.35 8.68
CA GLU A 52 -8.73 18.96 8.49
C GLU A 52 -8.02 18.71 7.14
N MET A 53 -8.09 19.66 6.20
CA MET A 53 -7.44 19.54 4.90
C MET A 53 -6.04 20.15 4.84
N GLY A 54 -5.32 20.16 5.96
CA GLY A 54 -3.89 20.49 6.04
C GLY A 54 -3.54 21.42 7.18
N GLU A 55 -4.25 22.54 7.37
CA GLU A 55 -3.95 23.55 8.39
C GLU A 55 -3.76 22.92 9.78
N LYS A 56 -4.73 22.15 10.25
CA LYS A 56 -4.69 21.52 11.57
C LYS A 56 -3.51 20.57 11.75
N ALA A 57 -3.18 19.78 10.71
CA ALA A 57 -2.05 18.86 10.78
C ALA A 57 -0.72 19.62 10.85
N LEU A 58 -0.59 20.74 10.15
CA LEU A 58 0.57 21.64 10.21
C LEU A 58 0.70 22.28 11.59
N GLU A 59 -0.38 22.86 12.11
CA GLU A 59 -0.42 23.47 13.45
C GLU A 59 -0.03 22.47 14.55
N GLU A 60 -0.58 21.26 14.52
CA GLU A 60 -0.26 20.20 15.48
C GLU A 60 1.21 19.74 15.41
N CYS A 61 1.89 20.01 14.30
CA CYS A 61 3.33 19.76 14.13
C CYS A 61 4.19 21.02 14.38
N GLY A 62 3.61 22.13 14.81
CA GLY A 62 4.32 23.38 15.07
C GLY A 62 4.71 24.15 13.81
N LEU A 63 4.10 23.84 12.66
CA LEU A 63 4.34 24.46 11.38
C LEU A 63 3.27 25.51 11.08
N GLY A 64 3.68 26.74 10.75
CA GLY A 64 2.78 27.77 10.25
C GLY A 64 2.45 27.55 8.77
N CYS A 65 1.27 27.97 8.33
CA CYS A 65 0.92 27.95 6.92
C CYS A 65 0.05 29.15 6.54
N GLU A 66 0.06 29.48 5.24
CA GLU A 66 -0.94 30.39 4.67
C GLU A 66 -2.15 29.55 4.21
N VAL A 67 -3.33 29.87 4.75
CA VAL A 67 -4.58 29.21 4.35
C VAL A 67 -5.06 29.81 3.03
N VAL A 68 -5.07 29.01 1.98
CA VAL A 68 -5.42 29.44 0.60
C VAL A 68 -6.82 29.06 0.17
N TYR A 69 -7.47 28.14 0.90
CA TYR A 69 -8.82 27.67 0.59
C TYR A 69 -9.57 27.24 1.85
N LYS A 70 -10.88 27.46 1.85
CA LYS A 70 -11.76 27.04 2.95
C LYS A 70 -12.73 25.96 2.44
N PRO A 71 -12.53 24.70 2.80
CA PRO A 71 -13.34 23.59 2.31
C PRO A 71 -14.73 23.57 2.91
N SER A 72 -15.64 22.85 2.25
CA SER A 72 -16.93 22.47 2.79
C SER A 72 -16.79 21.48 3.96
N HIS A 73 -17.85 21.28 4.71
CA HIS A 73 -17.88 20.28 5.77
C HIS A 73 -19.11 19.37 5.63
N PRO A 74 -18.94 18.07 5.42
CA PRO A 74 -17.69 17.33 5.21
C PRO A 74 -17.00 17.71 3.88
N SER A 75 -15.65 17.60 3.85
CA SER A 75 -14.88 17.87 2.64
C SER A 75 -15.08 16.79 1.56
N THR A 76 -14.97 17.20 0.30
CA THR A 76 -15.21 16.38 -0.88
C THR A 76 -14.01 16.37 -1.83
N ALA A 77 -14.06 15.60 -2.92
CA ALA A 77 -13.08 15.63 -4.00
C ALA A 77 -12.98 17.02 -4.64
N ASP A 78 -14.13 17.74 -4.78
CA ASP A 78 -14.14 19.10 -5.32
C ASP A 78 -13.34 20.08 -4.45
N ASP A 79 -13.33 19.90 -3.13
CA ASP A 79 -12.51 20.68 -2.21
C ASP A 79 -11.01 20.40 -2.41
N THR A 80 -10.63 19.16 -2.71
CA THR A 80 -9.25 18.79 -3.05
C THR A 80 -8.82 19.50 -4.34
N ILE A 81 -9.65 19.45 -5.38
CA ILE A 81 -9.41 20.11 -6.66
C ILE A 81 -9.31 21.64 -6.48
N ALA A 82 -10.24 22.25 -5.74
CA ALA A 82 -10.23 23.69 -5.46
C ALA A 82 -8.99 24.11 -4.65
N THR A 83 -8.60 23.33 -3.65
CA THR A 83 -7.38 23.53 -2.87
C THR A 83 -6.14 23.51 -3.77
N CYS A 84 -6.00 22.50 -4.63
CA CYS A 84 -4.87 22.41 -5.56
C CYS A 84 -4.78 23.59 -6.51
N ARG A 85 -5.92 24.10 -7.02
CA ARG A 85 -5.96 25.31 -7.85
C ARG A 85 -5.47 26.55 -7.08
N ALA A 86 -5.91 26.71 -5.83
CA ALA A 86 -5.48 27.83 -4.98
C ALA A 86 -3.99 27.74 -4.65
N ILE A 87 -3.47 26.56 -4.35
CA ILE A 87 -2.05 26.31 -4.10
C ILE A 87 -1.22 26.64 -5.35
N GLN A 88 -1.64 26.25 -6.55
CA GLN A 88 -0.93 26.54 -7.79
C GLN A 88 -0.77 28.05 -8.06
N GLN A 89 -1.75 28.87 -7.66
CA GLN A 89 -1.66 30.32 -7.77
C GLN A 89 -0.52 30.92 -6.94
N LYS A 90 0.02 30.15 -5.98
CA LYS A 90 1.17 30.53 -5.15
C LYS A 90 2.51 30.12 -5.76
N SER A 91 2.53 29.53 -6.97
CA SER A 91 3.75 29.10 -7.64
C SER A 91 4.62 28.18 -6.77
N VAL A 92 4.01 27.19 -6.15
CA VAL A 92 4.70 26.24 -5.25
C VAL A 92 5.64 25.30 -6.03
N ASP A 93 6.70 24.88 -5.36
CA ASP A 93 7.70 23.95 -5.92
C ASP A 93 7.20 22.48 -5.88
N LEU A 94 6.36 22.15 -4.91
CA LEU A 94 5.86 20.80 -4.67
C LEU A 94 4.45 20.81 -4.09
N ILE A 95 3.57 19.95 -4.59
CA ILE A 95 2.29 19.63 -3.96
C ILE A 95 2.44 18.33 -3.18
N LEU A 96 2.37 18.41 -1.86
CA LEU A 96 2.36 17.24 -0.97
C LEU A 96 0.91 16.93 -0.56
N PHE A 97 0.47 15.69 -0.75
CA PHE A 97 -0.88 15.27 -0.37
C PHE A 97 -0.88 13.95 0.39
N CYS A 98 -1.86 13.72 1.23
CA CYS A 98 -2.03 12.49 2.00
C CYS A 98 -3.34 11.81 1.61
N GLY A 99 -3.25 10.57 1.06
CA GLY A 99 -4.44 9.87 0.58
C GLY A 99 -4.15 8.58 -0.16
N GLY A 100 -5.07 8.19 -1.05
CA GLY A 100 -4.96 7.04 -1.95
C GLY A 100 -5.05 7.46 -3.43
N ASP A 101 -5.28 6.47 -4.33
CA ASP A 101 -5.32 6.71 -5.78
C ASP A 101 -6.41 7.71 -6.21
N GLY A 102 -7.58 7.72 -5.54
CA GLY A 102 -8.61 8.74 -5.79
C GLY A 102 -8.10 10.16 -5.54
N THR A 103 -7.41 10.39 -4.42
CA THR A 103 -6.79 11.69 -4.12
C THR A 103 -5.67 12.01 -5.11
N ALA A 104 -4.86 11.02 -5.50
CA ALA A 104 -3.81 11.21 -6.50
C ALA A 104 -4.39 11.65 -7.85
N ARG A 105 -5.51 11.06 -8.27
CA ARG A 105 -6.24 11.45 -9.48
C ARG A 105 -6.74 12.89 -9.41
N ASP A 106 -7.37 13.27 -8.30
CA ASP A 106 -7.93 14.60 -8.12
C ASP A 106 -6.82 15.67 -8.13
N VAL A 107 -5.72 15.44 -7.43
CA VAL A 107 -4.52 16.29 -7.46
C VAL A 107 -3.91 16.37 -8.84
N ALA A 108 -3.69 15.23 -9.51
CA ALA A 108 -3.08 15.19 -10.84
C ALA A 108 -3.90 15.88 -11.91
N SER A 109 -5.24 15.91 -11.78
CA SER A 109 -6.13 16.62 -12.71
C SER A 109 -5.86 18.13 -12.80
N ILE A 110 -5.22 18.69 -11.78
CA ILE A 110 -4.92 20.12 -11.65
C ILE A 110 -3.40 20.40 -11.68
N ALA A 111 -2.58 19.52 -11.13
CA ALA A 111 -1.15 19.78 -10.88
C ALA A 111 -0.34 20.25 -12.13
N GLY A 112 -0.74 19.82 -13.33
CA GLY A 112 -0.02 20.18 -14.57
C GLY A 112 1.45 19.79 -14.52
N LEU A 113 2.36 20.79 -14.56
CA LEU A 113 3.80 20.57 -14.47
C LEU A 113 4.35 20.65 -13.05
N THR A 114 3.54 21.10 -12.07
CA THR A 114 3.95 21.14 -10.66
C THR A 114 4.16 19.72 -10.14
N PRO A 115 5.34 19.41 -9.59
CA PRO A 115 5.59 18.11 -9.01
C PRO A 115 4.62 17.76 -7.89
N VAL A 116 4.22 16.50 -7.79
CA VAL A 116 3.32 15.99 -6.76
C VAL A 116 3.97 14.83 -6.03
N LEU A 117 3.76 14.73 -4.72
CA LEU A 117 4.25 13.64 -3.90
C LEU A 117 3.16 13.19 -2.92
N GLY A 118 2.82 11.92 -2.96
CA GLY A 118 1.80 11.33 -2.11
C GLY A 118 2.37 10.74 -0.83
N ILE A 119 1.87 11.17 0.32
CA ILE A 119 2.02 10.50 1.61
C ILE A 119 1.03 9.33 1.61
N PRO A 120 1.50 8.10 1.75
CA PRO A 120 0.65 6.93 1.60
C PRO A 120 -0.33 6.77 2.77
N ALA A 121 -1.64 6.85 2.51
CA ALA A 121 -2.70 6.57 3.48
C ALA A 121 -3.80 5.64 2.94
N GLY A 122 -3.75 5.27 1.67
CA GLY A 122 -4.68 4.35 1.03
C GLY A 122 -4.34 2.88 1.27
N VAL A 123 -5.33 2.01 1.09
CA VAL A 123 -5.19 0.55 1.24
C VAL A 123 -4.48 -0.08 0.05
N LYS A 124 -4.74 0.44 -1.15
CA LYS A 124 -4.20 -0.01 -2.43
C LYS A 124 -3.86 1.23 -3.22
N MET A 125 -2.60 1.37 -3.55
CA MET A 125 -2.09 2.52 -4.28
C MET A 125 -1.28 2.00 -5.45
N HIS A 126 -1.80 2.27 -6.64
CA HIS A 126 -1.24 1.83 -7.91
C HIS A 126 -0.48 2.98 -8.60
N SER A 127 -0.84 4.23 -8.30
CA SER A 127 -0.20 5.42 -8.86
C SER A 127 1.23 5.58 -8.38
N GLY A 128 2.13 5.91 -9.30
CA GLY A 128 3.57 5.99 -9.04
C GLY A 128 4.04 7.24 -8.30
N VAL A 129 3.13 8.12 -7.84
CA VAL A 129 3.45 9.36 -7.10
C VAL A 129 3.61 9.16 -5.60
N PHE A 130 3.31 7.97 -5.08
CA PHE A 130 3.40 7.72 -3.65
C PHE A 130 4.80 7.35 -3.20
N ALA A 131 5.25 7.95 -2.11
CA ALA A 131 6.39 7.46 -1.36
C ALA A 131 6.09 6.09 -0.75
N VAL A 132 7.14 5.36 -0.34
CA VAL A 132 6.99 4.03 0.28
C VAL A 132 6.48 4.13 1.72
N SER A 133 6.74 5.24 2.41
CA SER A 133 6.25 5.53 3.77
C SER A 133 6.08 7.05 3.96
N PRO A 134 5.42 7.51 5.05
CA PRO A 134 5.37 8.93 5.41
C PRO A 134 6.75 9.55 5.61
N GLU A 135 7.68 8.81 6.22
CA GLU A 135 9.07 9.23 6.46
C GLU A 135 9.81 9.39 5.13
N ALA A 136 9.66 8.44 4.22
CA ALA A 136 10.23 8.52 2.88
C ALA A 136 9.64 9.70 2.08
N ALA A 137 8.37 10.06 2.31
CA ALA A 137 7.78 11.25 1.69
C ALA A 137 8.46 12.54 2.19
N ALA A 138 8.72 12.63 3.50
CA ALA A 138 9.44 13.77 4.06
C ALA A 138 10.85 13.89 3.46
N GLU A 139 11.62 12.81 3.44
CA GLU A 139 12.98 12.81 2.89
C GLU A 139 13.01 13.18 1.41
N LEU A 140 12.13 12.58 0.60
CA LEU A 140 12.02 12.92 -0.83
C LEU A 140 11.66 14.40 -1.03
N ALA A 141 10.76 14.95 -0.21
CA ALA A 141 10.39 16.36 -0.27
C ALA A 141 11.59 17.26 0.08
N ILE A 142 12.29 16.99 1.19
CA ILE A 142 13.46 17.76 1.63
C ILE A 142 14.55 17.73 0.56
N LEU A 143 14.94 16.57 0.08
CA LEU A 143 16.00 16.44 -0.92
C LEU A 143 15.61 17.14 -2.24
N PHE A 144 14.33 17.03 -2.64
CA PHE A 144 13.85 17.71 -3.83
C PHE A 144 13.89 19.25 -3.69
N LEU A 145 13.41 19.78 -2.58
CA LEU A 145 13.36 21.22 -2.32
C LEU A 145 14.77 21.82 -2.14
N LYS A 146 15.74 21.03 -1.66
CA LYS A 146 17.18 21.40 -1.62
C LYS A 146 17.87 21.31 -3.00
N GLY A 147 17.20 20.80 -4.02
CA GLY A 147 17.75 20.65 -5.36
C GLY A 147 18.57 19.37 -5.59
N ASP A 148 18.59 18.46 -4.62
CA ASP A 148 19.36 17.22 -4.68
C ASP A 148 18.68 16.11 -5.49
N LEU A 149 17.39 16.30 -5.83
CA LEU A 149 16.61 15.34 -6.64
C LEU A 149 15.99 15.99 -7.87
N GLN A 150 15.89 15.19 -8.92
CA GLN A 150 15.10 15.51 -10.09
C GLN A 150 13.71 14.91 -10.01
N THR A 151 12.81 15.35 -10.89
CA THR A 151 11.50 14.73 -11.07
C THR A 151 11.54 13.69 -12.19
N ARG A 152 10.67 12.68 -12.08
CA ARG A 152 10.32 11.79 -13.20
C ARG A 152 8.83 11.89 -13.52
N GLU A 153 8.48 11.58 -14.75
CA GLU A 153 7.08 11.33 -15.10
C GLU A 153 6.68 9.94 -14.60
N THR A 154 5.48 9.84 -14.07
CA THR A 154 4.92 8.61 -13.55
C THR A 154 3.42 8.53 -13.80
N GLU A 155 2.89 7.31 -13.80
CA GLU A 155 1.50 7.03 -14.09
C GLU A 155 0.61 7.29 -12.88
N ILE A 156 -0.50 8.00 -13.09
CA ILE A 156 -1.65 8.03 -12.20
C ILE A 156 -2.66 7.03 -12.74
N VAL A 157 -3.00 6.07 -11.89
CA VAL A 157 -3.85 4.96 -12.26
C VAL A 157 -5.20 5.12 -11.59
N ASP A 158 -6.27 5.02 -12.37
CA ASP A 158 -7.64 4.94 -11.87
C ASP A 158 -8.06 3.48 -11.85
N VAL A 159 -8.58 3.04 -10.72
CA VAL A 159 -9.16 1.71 -10.57
C VAL A 159 -10.66 1.86 -10.64
N ASP A 160 -11.29 1.17 -11.58
CA ASP A 160 -12.75 1.07 -11.60
C ASP A 160 -13.22 0.33 -10.34
N GLU A 161 -13.66 1.10 -9.33
CA GLU A 161 -14.07 0.56 -8.04
C GLU A 161 -15.28 -0.36 -8.15
N GLU A 162 -16.12 -0.19 -9.15
CA GLU A 162 -17.31 -1.00 -9.34
C GLU A 162 -16.96 -2.38 -9.92
N LEU A 163 -16.13 -2.43 -10.96
CA LEU A 163 -15.55 -3.67 -11.47
C LEU A 163 -14.63 -4.31 -10.43
N TYR A 164 -13.90 -3.50 -9.69
CA TYR A 164 -13.05 -3.96 -8.61
C TYR A 164 -13.85 -4.63 -7.46
N ARG A 165 -15.02 -4.11 -7.10
CA ARG A 165 -15.94 -4.76 -6.13
C ARG A 165 -16.50 -6.08 -6.66
N GLN A 166 -16.64 -6.22 -7.96
CA GLN A 166 -17.07 -7.44 -8.64
C GLN A 166 -15.93 -8.46 -8.82
N GLY A 167 -14.71 -8.11 -8.39
CA GLY A 167 -13.55 -9.01 -8.46
C GLY A 167 -12.70 -8.85 -9.72
N GLU A 168 -13.04 -7.91 -10.62
CA GLU A 168 -12.28 -7.61 -11.83
C GLU A 168 -11.37 -6.39 -11.58
N LEU A 169 -10.06 -6.58 -11.73
CA LEU A 169 -9.08 -5.49 -11.66
C LEU A 169 -8.91 -4.90 -13.05
N GLN A 170 -9.65 -3.83 -13.36
CA GLN A 170 -9.36 -2.99 -14.52
C GLN A 170 -8.72 -1.70 -14.03
N THR A 171 -7.46 -1.53 -14.37
CA THR A 171 -6.71 -0.29 -14.15
C THR A 171 -6.68 0.51 -15.45
N LYS A 172 -7.04 1.77 -15.39
CA LYS A 172 -6.96 2.70 -16.51
C LYS A 172 -5.93 3.76 -16.20
N LEU A 173 -5.04 4.03 -17.15
CA LEU A 173 -4.15 5.19 -17.08
C LEU A 173 -5.05 6.45 -17.10
N PHE A 174 -5.00 7.23 -16.02
CA PHE A 174 -5.78 8.46 -15.89
C PHE A 174 -4.99 9.67 -16.37
N ALA A 175 -3.73 9.82 -15.91
CA ALA A 175 -2.87 10.95 -16.23
C ALA A 175 -1.40 10.58 -16.04
N LEU A 176 -0.50 11.41 -16.56
CA LEU A 176 0.90 11.45 -16.18
C LEU A 176 1.12 12.62 -15.21
N ALA A 177 1.92 12.41 -14.17
CA ALA A 177 2.31 13.43 -13.22
C ALA A 177 3.83 13.42 -13.02
N ARG A 178 4.39 14.53 -12.58
CA ARG A 178 5.79 14.61 -12.16
C ARG A 178 5.90 14.36 -10.66
N THR A 179 6.87 13.54 -10.24
CA THR A 179 7.14 13.29 -8.83
C THR A 179 8.63 13.32 -8.55
N PRO A 180 9.08 13.81 -7.37
CA PRO A 180 10.47 13.67 -6.96
C PRO A 180 10.91 12.21 -7.00
N TYR A 181 12.09 11.95 -7.55
CA TYR A 181 12.57 10.60 -7.77
C TYR A 181 14.06 10.46 -7.42
N LYS A 182 14.37 9.48 -6.57
CA LYS A 182 15.74 9.04 -6.32
C LYS A 182 15.97 7.71 -7.04
N PRO A 183 16.84 7.65 -8.04
CA PRO A 183 17.17 6.37 -8.68
C PRO A 183 17.76 5.44 -7.62
N VAL A 184 17.08 4.34 -7.32
CA VAL A 184 17.74 3.21 -6.66
C VAL A 184 18.52 2.52 -7.77
N LEU A 185 19.84 2.50 -7.69
CA LEU A 185 20.71 1.78 -8.63
C LEU A 185 20.40 0.28 -8.52
N VAL A 186 19.43 -0.18 -9.28
CA VAL A 186 19.14 -1.59 -9.50
C VAL A 186 19.57 -1.92 -10.91
N SER A 187 20.56 -2.81 -11.03
CA SER A 187 20.93 -3.41 -12.30
C SER A 187 19.77 -4.26 -12.80
N GLU A 188 18.91 -3.69 -13.64
CA GLU A 188 17.82 -4.40 -14.29
C GLU A 188 18.37 -5.32 -15.40
N ARG A 189 18.43 -6.61 -15.13
CA ARG A 189 18.38 -7.60 -16.20
C ARG A 189 16.91 -7.79 -16.58
N LYS A 190 16.46 -7.10 -17.61
CA LYS A 190 15.16 -7.39 -18.26
C LYS A 190 15.17 -8.82 -18.80
N ARG A 191 14.47 -9.71 -18.12
CA ARG A 191 14.02 -10.98 -18.71
C ARG A 191 12.61 -10.76 -19.26
N ILE A 192 12.45 -10.98 -20.56
CA ILE A 192 11.14 -10.92 -21.22
C ILE A 192 10.39 -12.23 -20.89
N TYR A 193 9.38 -12.13 -20.04
CA TYR A 193 8.44 -13.24 -19.80
C TYR A 193 7.15 -12.97 -20.59
N SER A 194 6.55 -14.01 -21.16
CA SER A 194 5.25 -13.91 -21.83
C SER A 194 4.10 -14.08 -20.84
N SER A 195 2.93 -13.50 -21.15
CA SER A 195 1.71 -13.66 -20.32
C SER A 195 1.32 -15.13 -20.11
N ARG A 196 1.65 -15.99 -21.06
CA ARG A 196 1.39 -17.44 -20.98
C ARG A 196 2.24 -18.11 -19.90
N SER A 197 3.47 -17.67 -19.71
CA SER A 197 4.35 -18.18 -18.66
C SER A 197 3.92 -17.71 -17.27
N GLU A 198 3.27 -16.56 -17.15
CA GLU A 198 2.77 -16.03 -15.87
C GLU A 198 1.70 -16.93 -15.26
N GLU A 199 0.70 -17.36 -16.05
CA GLU A 199 -0.35 -18.28 -15.59
C GLU A 199 0.20 -19.69 -15.27
N GLU A 200 1.18 -20.16 -16.05
CA GLU A 200 1.85 -21.43 -15.77
C GLU A 200 2.61 -21.40 -14.43
N PHE A 201 3.25 -20.30 -14.09
CA PHE A 201 3.92 -20.14 -12.79
C PHE A 201 2.93 -20.09 -11.64
N LYS A 202 1.79 -19.38 -11.80
CA LYS A 202 0.72 -19.39 -10.80
C LYS A 202 0.18 -20.79 -10.55
N GLU A 203 0.01 -21.57 -11.62
CA GLU A 203 -0.42 -22.98 -11.52
C GLU A 203 0.59 -23.83 -10.74
N GLN A 204 1.87 -23.72 -11.06
CA GLN A 204 2.94 -24.44 -10.35
C GLN A 204 3.02 -24.07 -8.87
N ILE A 205 2.86 -22.78 -8.54
CA ILE A 205 2.81 -22.31 -7.15
C ILE A 205 1.59 -22.90 -6.44
N ALA A 206 0.43 -22.92 -7.10
CA ALA A 206 -0.81 -23.46 -6.54
C ALA A 206 -0.70 -24.97 -6.30
N GLN A 207 -0.12 -25.74 -7.24
CA GLN A 207 0.13 -27.16 -7.07
C GLN A 207 1.02 -27.45 -5.85
N PHE A 208 2.11 -26.69 -5.71
CA PHE A 208 3.00 -26.86 -4.56
C PHE A 208 2.32 -26.44 -3.25
N ALA A 209 1.51 -25.36 -3.24
CA ALA A 209 0.77 -24.95 -2.06
C ALA A 209 -0.23 -26.02 -1.61
N SER A 210 -0.91 -26.70 -2.54
CA SER A 210 -1.86 -27.76 -2.22
C SER A 210 -1.21 -28.95 -1.48
N GLU A 211 0.08 -29.22 -1.71
CA GLU A 211 0.81 -30.29 -1.02
C GLU A 211 1.04 -30.01 0.47
N PHE A 212 1.30 -28.76 0.83
CA PHE A 212 1.57 -28.42 2.25
C PHE A 212 0.36 -27.89 3.01
N MET A 213 -0.72 -27.54 2.31
CA MET A 213 -1.95 -27.01 2.97
C MET A 213 -2.86 -28.09 3.57
N VAL A 214 -2.35 -29.32 3.74
CA VAL A 214 -3.06 -30.48 4.32
C VAL A 214 -2.56 -30.84 5.74
N ASP A 215 -1.83 -29.93 6.39
CA ASP A 215 -1.20 -30.18 7.69
C ASP A 215 -2.09 -29.83 8.90
N GLY A 216 -3.38 -29.55 8.66
CA GLY A 216 -4.36 -29.18 9.66
C GLY A 216 -4.24 -27.74 10.17
N SER A 217 -3.38 -26.92 9.58
CA SER A 217 -3.28 -25.47 9.88
C SER A 217 -4.39 -24.69 9.20
N ALA A 218 -4.81 -23.56 9.80
CA ALA A 218 -5.63 -22.57 9.13
C ALA A 218 -4.72 -21.66 8.27
N TYR A 219 -4.94 -21.67 6.95
CA TYR A 219 -4.19 -20.88 5.99
C TYR A 219 -4.92 -19.59 5.65
N ILE A 220 -4.35 -18.47 6.06
CA ILE A 220 -4.84 -17.12 5.77
C ILE A 220 -4.23 -16.68 4.44
N LEU A 221 -5.05 -16.59 3.39
CA LEU A 221 -4.63 -16.20 2.05
C LEU A 221 -4.87 -14.71 1.82
N GLY A 222 -3.81 -13.96 1.67
CA GLY A 222 -3.87 -12.53 1.35
C GLY A 222 -4.44 -12.24 -0.05
N ALA A 223 -4.68 -10.97 -0.35
CA ALA A 223 -5.21 -10.53 -1.64
C ALA A 223 -4.26 -10.84 -2.81
N GLY A 224 -4.82 -11.04 -4.01
CA GLY A 224 -4.08 -11.17 -5.25
C GLY A 224 -4.41 -12.41 -6.09
N THR A 225 -4.03 -12.37 -7.37
CA THR A 225 -4.33 -13.44 -8.35
C THR A 225 -3.57 -14.73 -8.07
N THR A 226 -2.35 -14.67 -7.54
CA THR A 226 -1.54 -15.85 -7.20
C THR A 226 -2.19 -16.64 -6.05
N THR A 227 -2.62 -15.94 -4.99
CA THR A 227 -3.32 -16.57 -3.86
C THR A 227 -4.71 -17.06 -4.25
N ALA A 228 -5.40 -16.35 -5.17
CA ALA A 228 -6.67 -16.81 -5.72
C ALA A 228 -6.49 -18.12 -6.50
N ARG A 229 -5.40 -18.27 -7.28
CA ARG A 229 -5.11 -19.51 -7.99
C ARG A 229 -4.87 -20.70 -7.06
N ILE A 230 -4.22 -20.46 -5.90
CA ILE A 230 -4.04 -21.48 -4.86
C ILE A 230 -5.39 -22.00 -4.35
N ALA A 231 -6.34 -21.12 -4.07
CA ALA A 231 -7.68 -21.49 -3.64
C ALA A 231 -8.46 -22.20 -4.75
N GLN A 232 -8.39 -21.70 -5.97
CA GLN A 232 -9.09 -22.24 -7.14
C GLN A 232 -8.69 -23.69 -7.43
N LEU A 233 -7.42 -24.04 -7.26
CA LEU A 233 -6.94 -25.42 -7.45
C LEU A 233 -7.56 -26.38 -6.41
N GLN A 234 -8.01 -25.88 -5.27
CA GLN A 234 -8.74 -26.65 -4.25
C GLN A 234 -10.27 -26.56 -4.43
N GLY A 235 -10.74 -26.05 -5.58
CA GLY A 235 -12.18 -25.89 -5.86
C GLY A 235 -12.84 -24.75 -5.07
N ILE A 236 -12.07 -23.82 -4.52
CA ILE A 236 -12.56 -22.71 -3.70
C ILE A 236 -12.48 -21.41 -4.49
N GLU A 237 -13.60 -20.72 -4.62
CA GLU A 237 -13.68 -19.37 -5.15
C GLU A 237 -13.28 -18.36 -4.07
N LYS A 238 -12.06 -17.84 -4.15
CA LYS A 238 -11.50 -16.87 -3.22
C LYS A 238 -11.89 -15.44 -3.58
N THR A 239 -12.08 -14.61 -2.56
CA THR A 239 -12.20 -13.17 -2.72
C THR A 239 -10.88 -12.60 -3.27
N LEU A 240 -10.88 -12.10 -4.50
CA LEU A 240 -9.63 -11.68 -5.20
C LEU A 240 -8.84 -10.63 -4.41
N LEU A 241 -9.53 -9.70 -3.79
CA LEU A 241 -8.95 -8.52 -3.13
C LEU A 241 -9.11 -8.54 -1.61
N GLY A 242 -9.73 -9.58 -1.10
CA GLY A 242 -9.91 -9.83 0.32
C GLY A 242 -8.95 -10.88 0.85
N VAL A 243 -9.09 -11.15 2.12
CA VAL A 243 -8.38 -12.18 2.86
C VAL A 243 -9.34 -13.30 3.17
N ASP A 244 -9.05 -14.50 2.71
CA ASP A 244 -9.86 -15.68 2.98
C ASP A 244 -9.06 -16.70 3.78
N VAL A 245 -9.73 -17.54 4.58
CA VAL A 245 -9.07 -18.57 5.36
C VAL A 245 -9.54 -19.95 4.91
N ILE A 246 -8.57 -20.81 4.59
CA ILE A 246 -8.78 -22.17 4.16
C ILE A 246 -8.15 -23.14 5.16
N LYS A 247 -8.87 -24.19 5.52
CA LYS A 247 -8.37 -25.28 6.35
C LYS A 247 -8.86 -26.62 5.80
N ASP A 248 -7.96 -27.57 5.62
CA ASP A 248 -8.25 -28.93 5.13
C ASP A 248 -9.10 -28.92 3.85
N GLY A 249 -8.74 -28.06 2.89
CA GLY A 249 -9.44 -27.91 1.61
C GLY A 249 -10.84 -27.28 1.69
N ARG A 250 -11.18 -26.62 2.79
CA ARG A 250 -12.47 -25.92 2.99
C ARG A 250 -12.28 -24.46 3.31
N LEU A 251 -13.12 -23.63 2.71
CA LEU A 251 -13.21 -22.22 3.07
C LEU A 251 -13.89 -22.08 4.42
N ILE A 252 -13.18 -21.59 5.44
CA ILE A 252 -13.71 -21.44 6.80
C ILE A 252 -14.04 -19.99 7.16
N LEU A 253 -13.43 -19.02 6.46
CA LEU A 253 -13.76 -17.61 6.61
C LEU A 253 -13.53 -16.89 5.27
N ARG A 254 -14.56 -16.21 4.78
CA ARG A 254 -14.52 -15.47 3.51
C ARG A 254 -14.41 -13.97 3.78
N ASP A 255 -13.57 -13.27 3.02
CA ASP A 255 -13.35 -11.82 3.07
C ASP A 255 -13.18 -11.30 4.50
N ALA A 256 -12.28 -11.93 5.23
CA ALA A 256 -12.09 -11.78 6.67
C ALA A 256 -11.65 -10.34 7.02
N SER A 257 -12.25 -9.79 8.08
CA SER A 257 -11.74 -8.62 8.79
C SER A 257 -10.63 -9.01 9.77
N GLU A 258 -9.88 -8.02 10.29
CA GLU A 258 -8.91 -8.23 11.37
C GLU A 258 -9.56 -8.96 12.56
N GLU A 259 -10.74 -8.50 12.99
CA GLU A 259 -11.47 -9.08 14.14
C GLU A 259 -11.84 -10.55 13.89
N GLY A 260 -12.36 -10.87 12.68
CA GLY A 260 -12.67 -12.24 12.30
C GLY A 260 -11.45 -13.15 12.33
N LEU A 261 -10.28 -12.65 11.86
CA LEU A 261 -9.01 -13.39 11.92
C LEU A 261 -8.54 -13.61 13.36
N LEU A 262 -8.63 -12.61 14.21
CA LEU A 262 -8.25 -12.72 15.64
C LEU A 262 -9.14 -13.71 16.38
N GLN A 263 -10.45 -13.67 16.13
CA GLN A 263 -11.40 -14.61 16.73
C GLN A 263 -11.12 -16.05 16.28
N LEU A 264 -10.86 -16.25 14.96
CA LEU A 264 -10.51 -17.56 14.42
C LEU A 264 -9.22 -18.10 15.03
N LEU A 265 -8.16 -17.29 15.07
CA LEU A 265 -6.85 -17.69 15.60
C LEU A 265 -6.89 -17.94 17.11
N GLY A 266 -7.83 -17.35 17.84
CA GLY A 266 -8.08 -17.67 19.25
C GLY A 266 -8.63 -19.08 19.46
N GLN A 267 -9.27 -19.67 18.45
CA GLN A 267 -9.82 -21.01 18.48
C GLN A 267 -8.89 -22.04 17.83
N GLU A 268 -8.13 -21.62 16.81
CA GLU A 268 -7.23 -22.46 16.05
C GLU A 268 -5.81 -22.44 16.63
N ARG A 269 -5.25 -23.62 16.88
CA ARG A 269 -3.90 -23.74 17.47
C ARG A 269 -2.76 -23.43 16.49
N ARG A 270 -3.03 -23.47 15.18
CA ARG A 270 -2.02 -23.30 14.12
C ARG A 270 -2.58 -22.46 12.99
N GLY A 271 -1.99 -21.29 12.82
CA GLY A 271 -2.24 -20.40 11.69
C GLY A 271 -1.00 -20.23 10.82
N LYS A 272 -1.18 -20.14 9.52
CA LYS A 272 -0.14 -19.77 8.54
C LYS A 272 -0.69 -18.70 7.61
N VAL A 273 0.17 -17.83 7.14
CA VAL A 273 -0.20 -16.74 6.23
C VAL A 273 0.49 -16.95 4.89
N ILE A 274 -0.26 -16.91 3.81
CA ILE A 274 0.26 -16.92 2.43
C ILE A 274 -0.05 -15.57 1.80
N VAL A 275 0.98 -14.84 1.38
CA VAL A 275 0.85 -13.55 0.72
C VAL A 275 1.64 -13.50 -0.58
N SER A 276 1.14 -12.70 -1.52
CA SER A 276 1.89 -12.29 -2.72
C SER A 276 2.18 -10.80 -2.62
N PRO A 277 3.33 -10.31 -3.11
CA PRO A 277 3.61 -8.89 -3.15
C PRO A 277 2.48 -8.11 -3.84
N ILE A 278 2.10 -6.96 -3.30
CA ILE A 278 1.01 -6.12 -3.80
C ILE A 278 1.59 -4.83 -4.38
N GLY A 279 1.06 -4.45 -5.54
CA GLY A 279 1.44 -3.22 -6.24
C GLY A 279 2.87 -3.23 -6.78
N ALA A 280 3.24 -2.14 -7.44
CA ALA A 280 4.59 -1.93 -7.99
C ALA A 280 5.66 -1.72 -6.91
N GLN A 281 5.27 -1.47 -5.67
CA GLN A 281 6.17 -1.27 -4.53
C GLN A 281 6.53 -2.58 -3.80
N GLY A 282 5.81 -3.67 -4.06
CA GLY A 282 6.14 -4.98 -3.53
C GLY A 282 5.80 -5.19 -2.04
N PHE A 283 4.73 -4.55 -1.53
CA PHE A 283 4.30 -4.77 -0.15
C PHE A 283 3.75 -6.17 0.08
N LEU A 284 4.22 -6.84 1.13
CA LEU A 284 3.69 -8.13 1.62
C LEU A 284 2.56 -7.92 2.61
N LEU A 285 2.76 -7.04 3.59
CA LEU A 285 1.84 -6.70 4.67
C LEU A 285 1.71 -5.19 4.80
N GLY A 286 0.62 -4.74 5.41
CA GLY A 286 0.25 -3.34 5.59
C GLY A 286 -0.56 -2.84 4.41
N ARG A 287 0.05 -2.59 3.26
CA ARG A 287 -0.66 -2.09 2.09
C ARG A 287 -1.27 -3.22 1.28
N GLY A 288 -2.62 -3.24 1.23
CA GLY A 288 -3.42 -4.23 0.50
C GLY A 288 -3.75 -5.51 1.25
N ASN A 289 -3.07 -5.79 2.39
CA ASN A 289 -3.36 -6.90 3.30
C ASN A 289 -3.52 -6.41 4.75
N GLN A 290 -4.16 -5.26 4.98
CA GLN A 290 -4.27 -4.63 6.30
C GLN A 290 -5.04 -5.48 7.31
N GLN A 291 -5.94 -6.36 6.85
CA GLN A 291 -6.64 -7.31 7.70
C GLN A 291 -5.65 -8.27 8.39
N ILE A 292 -4.53 -8.58 7.71
CA ILE A 292 -3.42 -9.33 8.30
C ILE A 292 -2.53 -8.33 9.06
N SER A 293 -3.06 -7.83 10.16
CA SER A 293 -2.44 -6.80 10.99
C SER A 293 -1.25 -7.32 11.80
N ALA A 294 -0.56 -6.40 12.49
CA ALA A 294 0.49 -6.76 13.44
C ALA A 294 -0.02 -7.73 14.51
N LYS A 295 -1.25 -7.53 15.02
CA LYS A 295 -1.85 -8.42 16.04
C LYS A 295 -2.06 -9.83 15.49
N VAL A 296 -2.59 -9.95 14.28
CA VAL A 296 -2.77 -11.23 13.58
C VAL A 296 -1.42 -11.91 13.38
N MET A 297 -0.42 -11.20 12.89
CA MET A 297 0.92 -11.75 12.66
C MET A 297 1.66 -12.13 13.94
N ARG A 298 1.43 -11.42 15.06
CA ARG A 298 1.97 -11.83 16.37
C ARG A 298 1.40 -13.14 16.86
N LEU A 299 0.12 -13.44 16.58
CA LEU A 299 -0.49 -14.74 16.90
C LEU A 299 0.01 -15.84 15.97
N VAL A 300 0.18 -15.55 14.68
CA VAL A 300 0.67 -16.50 13.68
C VAL A 300 2.16 -16.77 13.84
N GLY A 301 2.95 -15.73 14.10
CA GLY A 301 4.41 -15.75 14.15
C GLY A 301 5.05 -15.51 12.77
N ALA A 302 6.12 -14.71 12.74
CA ALA A 302 6.82 -14.31 11.51
C ALA A 302 7.38 -15.50 10.69
N GLN A 303 7.69 -16.62 11.36
CA GLN A 303 8.16 -17.87 10.75
C GLN A 303 7.08 -18.61 9.95
N ASN A 304 5.81 -18.31 10.19
CA ASN A 304 4.66 -18.90 9.52
C ASN A 304 4.13 -18.03 8.36
N LEU A 305 4.90 -17.01 7.97
CA LEU A 305 4.65 -16.20 6.78
C LEU A 305 5.27 -16.89 5.56
N ILE A 306 4.43 -17.27 4.61
CA ILE A 306 4.80 -17.88 3.33
C ILE A 306 4.61 -16.84 2.24
N ILE A 307 5.66 -16.55 1.50
CA ILE A 307 5.64 -15.57 0.41
C ILE A 307 5.60 -16.33 -0.90
N VAL A 308 4.66 -15.98 -1.77
CA VAL A 308 4.52 -16.54 -3.11
C VAL A 308 4.55 -15.43 -4.16
N SER A 309 5.24 -15.63 -5.27
CA SER A 309 5.26 -14.66 -6.38
C SER A 309 5.70 -15.35 -7.66
N THR A 310 5.15 -14.96 -8.79
CA THR A 310 5.71 -15.38 -10.07
C THR A 310 7.11 -14.81 -10.26
N PRO A 311 8.01 -15.50 -10.99
CA PRO A 311 9.36 -15.03 -11.26
C PRO A 311 9.39 -13.65 -11.96
N HIS A 312 8.44 -13.40 -12.85
CA HIS A 312 8.30 -12.13 -13.56
C HIS A 312 8.07 -10.98 -12.58
N LYS A 313 7.01 -11.08 -11.77
CA LYS A 313 6.68 -10.07 -10.76
C LYS A 313 7.83 -9.87 -9.77
N LEU A 314 8.47 -10.95 -9.32
CA LEU A 314 9.59 -10.87 -8.38
C LEU A 314 10.82 -10.20 -8.99
N ALA A 315 11.03 -10.34 -10.31
CA ALA A 315 12.15 -9.69 -11.02
C ALA A 315 11.95 -8.18 -11.18
N GLU A 316 10.69 -7.72 -11.32
CA GLU A 316 10.37 -6.29 -11.42
C GLU A 316 10.52 -5.55 -10.09
N LEU A 317 10.40 -6.27 -8.97
CA LEU A 317 10.51 -5.71 -7.64
C LEU A 317 11.97 -5.71 -7.18
N GLY A 318 12.54 -4.56 -6.90
CA GLY A 318 13.89 -4.43 -6.36
C GLY A 318 14.03 -5.16 -5.02
N ARG A 319 13.08 -4.94 -4.11
CA ARG A 319 12.96 -5.55 -2.78
C ARG A 319 11.48 -5.71 -2.42
N LEU A 320 11.20 -6.48 -1.37
CA LEU A 320 9.86 -6.62 -0.82
C LEU A 320 9.74 -5.76 0.45
N LEU A 321 8.53 -5.29 0.76
CA LEU A 321 8.30 -4.36 1.85
C LEU A 321 7.27 -4.89 2.84
N VAL A 322 7.44 -4.52 4.10
CA VAL A 322 6.47 -4.72 5.18
C VAL A 322 6.23 -3.41 5.92
N ASP A 323 4.95 -3.13 6.25
CA ASP A 323 4.50 -1.92 6.94
C ASP A 323 3.27 -2.27 7.79
N THR A 324 3.47 -3.05 8.83
CA THR A 324 2.36 -3.49 9.72
C THR A 324 1.99 -2.41 10.75
N GLY A 325 2.79 -1.36 10.86
CA GLY A 325 2.71 -0.34 11.91
C GLY A 325 3.34 -0.80 13.24
N ASP A 326 4.01 -1.95 13.26
CA ASP A 326 4.77 -2.49 14.39
C ASP A 326 6.21 -2.76 13.94
N LEU A 327 7.10 -1.84 14.24
CA LEU A 327 8.48 -1.87 13.74
C LEU A 327 9.27 -3.11 14.19
N ASP A 328 9.04 -3.60 15.40
CA ASP A 328 9.71 -4.82 15.90
C ASP A 328 9.28 -6.06 15.11
N LEU A 329 8.00 -6.13 14.77
CA LEU A 329 7.47 -7.20 13.90
C LEU A 329 7.98 -7.05 12.47
N ASP A 330 7.97 -5.85 11.92
CA ASP A 330 8.43 -5.58 10.56
C ASP A 330 9.92 -5.95 10.42
N ARG A 331 10.75 -5.63 11.42
CA ARG A 331 12.15 -6.07 11.48
C ARG A 331 12.31 -7.59 11.66
N ALA A 332 11.43 -8.24 12.45
CA ALA A 332 11.43 -9.69 12.58
C ALA A 332 11.06 -10.42 11.28
N ILE A 333 10.25 -9.79 10.42
CA ILE A 333 9.91 -10.28 9.08
C ILE A 333 11.00 -9.95 8.07
N SER A 334 11.77 -8.89 8.26
CA SER A 334 12.81 -8.40 7.35
C SER A 334 13.97 -9.40 7.17
N GLY A 335 14.84 -9.09 6.20
CA GLY A 335 16.00 -9.88 5.81
C GLY A 335 15.76 -10.76 4.58
N SER A 336 16.70 -11.65 4.29
CA SER A 336 16.63 -12.53 3.13
C SER A 336 15.60 -13.64 3.32
N ARG A 337 14.49 -13.57 2.62
CA ARG A 337 13.36 -14.51 2.71
C ARG A 337 13.25 -15.38 1.48
N GLN A 338 12.74 -16.60 1.67
CA GLN A 338 12.38 -17.47 0.55
C GLN A 338 11.01 -17.06 -0.01
N VAL A 339 10.91 -16.96 -1.32
CA VAL A 339 9.70 -16.70 -2.08
C VAL A 339 9.45 -17.88 -2.99
N VAL A 340 8.33 -18.55 -2.84
CA VAL A 340 7.93 -19.65 -3.70
C VAL A 340 7.58 -19.08 -5.07
N THR A 341 8.28 -19.54 -6.12
CA THR A 341 8.15 -19.00 -7.48
C THR A 341 7.72 -20.04 -8.53
N GLY A 342 7.53 -21.28 -8.10
CA GLY A 342 7.09 -22.39 -8.94
C GLY A 342 6.93 -23.66 -8.12
N TYR A 343 6.70 -24.79 -8.81
CA TYR A 343 6.53 -26.08 -8.15
C TYR A 343 7.86 -26.53 -7.51
N ARG A 344 7.92 -26.52 -6.17
CA ARG A 344 9.11 -26.81 -5.35
C ARG A 344 10.31 -25.93 -5.70
N ILE A 345 10.07 -24.75 -6.26
CA ILE A 345 11.10 -23.75 -6.59
C ILE A 345 10.87 -22.52 -5.73
N ALA A 346 11.94 -22.06 -5.09
CA ALA A 346 11.95 -20.83 -4.35
C ALA A 346 13.18 -19.98 -4.73
N GLN A 347 13.01 -18.67 -4.69
CA GLN A 347 14.08 -17.69 -4.85
C GLN A 347 14.25 -16.90 -3.55
N ARG A 348 15.47 -16.44 -3.26
CA ARG A 348 15.69 -15.52 -2.14
C ARG A 348 15.45 -14.10 -2.59
N LYS A 349 14.74 -13.33 -1.75
CA LYS A 349 14.48 -11.92 -1.97
C LYS A 349 14.63 -11.16 -0.66
N GLU A 350 15.18 -9.97 -0.73
CA GLU A 350 15.31 -9.09 0.43
C GLU A 350 13.94 -8.50 0.80
N VAL A 351 13.58 -8.62 2.07
CA VAL A 351 12.40 -8.00 2.68
C VAL A 351 12.89 -6.93 3.64
N MET A 352 12.31 -5.73 3.58
CA MET A 352 12.66 -4.60 4.45
C MET A 352 11.42 -4.02 5.11
N ALA A 353 11.58 -3.56 6.34
CA ALA A 353 10.61 -2.66 6.96
C ALA A 353 10.56 -1.34 6.16
N ALA A 354 9.36 -0.83 5.90
CA ALA A 354 9.19 0.40 5.12
C ALA A 354 9.91 1.60 5.77
N GLU A 355 9.94 1.67 7.10
CA GLU A 355 10.64 2.70 7.85
C GLU A 355 12.18 2.63 7.68
N ASP A 356 12.75 1.43 7.58
CA ASP A 356 14.20 1.25 7.44
C ASP A 356 14.72 1.66 6.04
N ILE A 357 13.84 1.88 5.05
CA ILE A 357 14.23 2.41 3.74
C ILE A 357 14.81 3.81 3.87
N VAL A 358 14.25 4.63 4.74
CA VAL A 358 14.74 6.01 4.98
C VAL A 358 16.20 6.00 5.47
N SER A 359 16.53 5.09 6.36
CA SER A 359 17.91 4.93 6.85
C SER A 359 18.87 4.35 5.80
N ALA A 360 18.39 3.59 4.83
CA ALA A 360 19.21 3.04 3.73
C ALA A 360 19.41 4.04 2.57
N ILE A 361 18.72 5.18 2.60
CA ILE A 361 18.77 6.25 1.59
C ILE A 361 19.77 7.35 2.05
N ARG A 362 19.98 7.49 3.36
CA ARG A 362 21.02 8.33 3.96
C ARG A 362 22.40 7.67 3.86
#